data_dbe8a7bad59c2ca743a21d6b9f2c5ce4
#
_entry.id   dbe8a7bad59c2ca743a21d6b9f2c5ce4
#
_cell.length_a   1.000
_cell.length_b   1.000
_cell.length_c   1.000
_cell.angle_alpha   90.00
_cell.angle_beta   90.00
_cell.angle_gamma   90.00
#
_symmetry.space_group_name_H-M   'P 1'
#
loop_
_entity.id
_entity.type
_entity.pdbx_description
1 polymer ?
#
loop_
_entity_poly.entity_id
_entity_poly.type
_entity_poly.pdbx_seq_one_letter_code
_entity_poly.pdbx_strand_id
1 'polypeptide(L)'
;DKDPSDAVSQFGYGLVLDRTGKCDEAIAHLKAALSNRAFDPEILKSLGIAYYNDGKYHDALSTLEAATMLAKKDPEPRFYLGRTQAALDNVDAAVDIFEDLVVDWPAFAPAYYFLGETYGKLGKLGDAHFYLGRYYQIRKDNKNAVFHLEKVLNSSADDARKEQARDSLAVIRKEQAAVEKDKKSSESAKPAPSRDPRRRLGG
;
A
#
# COMPACT_ATOMS: atom_id res chain seq x y z
N ASP A 1 -20.40 -28.49 22.61
CA ASP A 1 -20.77 -27.30 21.83
C ASP A 1 -19.73 -26.20 22.14
N LYS A 2 -19.01 -25.76 21.11
CA LYS A 2 -18.04 -24.67 21.24
C LYS A 2 -18.79 -23.35 21.25
N ASP A 3 -18.54 -22.52 22.26
CA ASP A 3 -19.24 -21.23 22.44
C ASP A 3 -18.74 -20.23 21.36
N PRO A 4 -19.63 -19.71 20.45
CA PRO A 4 -19.25 -18.71 19.46
C PRO A 4 -18.75 -17.40 20.11
N SER A 5 -19.17 -17.05 21.33
CA SER A 5 -18.71 -15.87 22.04
C SER A 5 -17.24 -15.97 22.44
N ASP A 6 -16.77 -17.19 22.74
CA ASP A 6 -15.35 -17.44 22.99
C ASP A 6 -14.49 -17.19 21.75
N ALA A 7 -14.96 -17.59 20.56
CA ALA A 7 -14.24 -17.32 19.31
C ALA A 7 -14.04 -15.82 19.06
N VAL A 8 -15.04 -14.99 19.31
CA VAL A 8 -14.96 -13.54 19.15
C VAL A 8 -13.96 -12.95 20.13
N SER A 9 -14.00 -13.38 21.39
CA SER A 9 -13.06 -12.94 22.43
C SER A 9 -11.64 -13.32 22.09
N GLN A 10 -11.40 -14.59 21.70
CA GLN A 10 -10.09 -15.09 21.29
C GLN A 10 -9.55 -14.32 20.06
N PHE A 11 -10.40 -14.05 19.06
CA PHE A 11 -10.05 -13.27 17.90
C PHE A 11 -9.63 -11.85 18.28
N GLY A 12 -10.43 -11.18 19.12
CA GLY A 12 -10.13 -9.82 19.61
C GLY A 12 -8.79 -9.74 20.36
N TYR A 13 -8.53 -10.69 21.27
CA TYR A 13 -7.23 -10.77 21.94
C TYR A 13 -6.08 -11.00 20.98
N GLY A 14 -6.24 -11.92 20.04
CA GLY A 14 -5.24 -12.18 19.01
C GLY A 14 -4.85 -10.93 18.21
N LEU A 15 -5.82 -10.11 17.78
CA LEU A 15 -5.57 -8.86 17.06
C LEU A 15 -4.80 -7.83 17.90
N VAL A 16 -5.14 -7.68 19.18
CA VAL A 16 -4.45 -6.74 20.08
C VAL A 16 -3.01 -7.20 20.34
N LEU A 17 -2.81 -8.49 20.55
CA LEU A 17 -1.49 -9.06 20.78
C LEU A 17 -0.57 -8.94 19.55
N ASP A 18 -1.07 -9.19 18.34
CA ASP A 18 -0.31 -9.00 17.10
C ASP A 18 0.13 -7.54 16.93
N ARG A 19 -0.78 -6.58 17.17
CA ARG A 19 -0.48 -5.14 17.12
C ARG A 19 0.57 -4.69 18.15
N THR A 20 0.69 -5.40 19.27
CA THR A 20 1.67 -5.12 20.32
C THR A 20 2.96 -5.90 20.17
N GLY A 21 3.13 -6.65 19.08
CA GLY A 21 4.33 -7.44 18.77
C GLY A 21 4.45 -8.73 19.57
N LYS A 22 3.38 -9.18 20.22
CA LYS A 22 3.33 -10.44 20.96
C LYS A 22 2.84 -11.57 20.04
N CYS A 23 3.61 -11.85 19.01
CA CYS A 23 3.17 -12.69 17.89
C CYS A 23 2.85 -14.14 18.34
N ASP A 24 3.64 -14.75 19.20
CA ASP A 24 3.38 -16.13 19.69
C ASP A 24 2.04 -16.22 20.45
N GLU A 25 1.77 -15.25 21.34
CA GLU A 25 0.50 -15.18 22.08
C GLU A 25 -0.66 -14.93 21.11
N ALA A 26 -0.49 -14.03 20.15
CA ALA A 26 -1.47 -13.73 19.09
C ALA A 26 -1.85 -14.99 18.30
N ILE A 27 -0.85 -15.75 17.84
CA ILE A 27 -1.03 -16.99 17.10
C ILE A 27 -1.83 -18.00 17.93
N ALA A 28 -1.53 -18.15 19.24
CA ALA A 28 -2.27 -19.07 20.11
C ALA A 28 -3.75 -18.70 20.20
N HIS A 29 -4.07 -17.43 20.42
CA HIS A 29 -5.45 -16.93 20.50
C HIS A 29 -6.18 -17.04 19.15
N LEU A 30 -5.52 -16.69 18.03
CA LEU A 30 -6.12 -16.81 16.69
C LEU A 30 -6.39 -18.27 16.30
N LYS A 31 -5.52 -19.20 16.66
CA LYS A 31 -5.78 -20.64 16.51
C LYS A 31 -6.97 -21.11 17.33
N ALA A 32 -7.10 -20.66 18.57
CA ALA A 32 -8.26 -20.97 19.42
C ALA A 32 -9.56 -20.44 18.78
N ALA A 33 -9.56 -19.20 18.29
CA ALA A 33 -10.68 -18.63 17.54
C ALA A 33 -11.04 -19.46 16.31
N LEU A 34 -10.04 -19.83 15.49
CA LEU A 34 -10.22 -20.64 14.28
C LEU A 34 -10.77 -22.04 14.59
N SER A 35 -10.39 -22.63 15.75
CA SER A 35 -10.92 -23.93 16.17
C SER A 35 -12.43 -23.91 16.45
N ASN A 36 -12.97 -22.75 16.81
CA ASN A 36 -14.39 -22.52 17.07
C ASN A 36 -15.14 -22.05 15.81
N ARG A 37 -14.45 -21.37 14.90
CA ARG A 37 -15.00 -20.84 13.64
C ARG A 37 -14.09 -21.25 12.46
N ALA A 38 -14.12 -22.55 12.16
CA ALA A 38 -13.33 -23.11 11.07
C ALA A 38 -13.63 -22.39 9.74
N PHE A 39 -12.59 -22.13 8.96
CA PHE A 39 -12.66 -21.44 7.66
C PHE A 39 -13.18 -19.99 7.70
N ASP A 40 -13.18 -19.33 8.85
CA ASP A 40 -13.47 -17.89 8.90
C ASP A 40 -12.35 -17.10 8.19
N PRO A 41 -12.65 -16.37 7.10
CA PRO A 41 -11.62 -15.72 6.30
C PRO A 41 -10.89 -14.60 7.05
N GLU A 42 -11.55 -13.90 7.96
CA GLU A 42 -10.93 -12.83 8.77
C GLU A 42 -9.96 -13.40 9.81
N ILE A 43 -10.33 -14.54 10.43
CA ILE A 43 -9.45 -15.22 11.38
C ILE A 43 -8.24 -15.80 10.65
N LEU A 44 -8.44 -16.45 9.49
CA LEU A 44 -7.35 -16.98 8.67
C LEU A 44 -6.40 -15.89 8.19
N LYS A 45 -6.94 -14.76 7.73
CA LYS A 45 -6.14 -13.60 7.34
C LYS A 45 -5.27 -13.12 8.50
N SER A 46 -5.89 -12.89 9.64
CA SER A 46 -5.19 -12.38 10.82
C SER A 46 -4.13 -13.37 11.35
N LEU A 47 -4.43 -14.66 11.32
CA LEU A 47 -3.48 -15.71 11.70
C LEU A 47 -2.30 -15.78 10.72
N GLY A 48 -2.56 -15.68 9.42
CA GLY A 48 -1.53 -15.64 8.41
C GLY A 48 -0.61 -14.42 8.54
N ILE A 49 -1.19 -13.24 8.85
CA ILE A 49 -0.44 -12.02 9.14
C ILE A 49 0.41 -12.17 10.41
N ALA A 50 -0.16 -12.74 11.48
CA ALA A 50 0.58 -12.99 12.72
C ALA A 50 1.75 -13.96 12.50
N TYR A 51 1.57 -15.02 11.71
CA TYR A 51 2.67 -15.89 11.31
C TYR A 51 3.75 -15.15 10.50
N TYR A 52 3.33 -14.29 9.56
CA TYR A 52 4.26 -13.47 8.79
C TYR A 52 5.08 -12.56 9.70
N ASN A 53 4.42 -11.86 10.64
CA ASN A 53 5.06 -10.96 11.59
C ASN A 53 6.03 -11.69 12.53
N ASP A 54 5.75 -12.95 12.85
CA ASP A 54 6.59 -13.82 13.67
C ASP A 54 7.73 -14.49 12.89
N GLY A 55 7.83 -14.27 11.58
CA GLY A 55 8.83 -14.90 10.72
C GLY A 55 8.55 -16.38 10.38
N LYS A 56 7.40 -16.90 10.75
CA LYS A 56 6.94 -18.26 10.43
C LYS A 56 6.36 -18.34 9.01
N TYR A 57 7.21 -18.04 8.01
CA TYR A 57 6.76 -17.81 6.63
C TYR A 57 6.08 -19.01 5.96
N HIS A 58 6.47 -20.24 6.29
CA HIS A 58 5.80 -21.44 5.75
C HIS A 58 4.37 -21.61 6.29
N ASP A 59 4.17 -21.33 7.58
CA ASP A 59 2.84 -21.35 8.19
C ASP A 59 1.99 -20.17 7.63
N ALA A 60 2.60 -18.99 7.46
CA ALA A 60 1.97 -17.83 6.84
C ALA A 60 1.51 -18.16 5.42
N LEU A 61 2.36 -18.79 4.61
CA LEU A 61 2.06 -19.16 3.22
C LEU A 61 0.77 -19.98 3.14
N SER A 62 0.72 -21.13 3.78
CA SER A 62 -0.45 -22.02 3.74
C SER A 62 -1.71 -21.40 4.29
N THR A 63 -1.58 -20.58 5.35
CA THR A 63 -2.73 -19.91 5.99
C THR A 63 -3.27 -18.78 5.12
N LEU A 64 -2.38 -17.98 4.49
CA LEU A 64 -2.77 -16.89 3.60
C LEU A 64 -3.33 -17.39 2.26
N GLU A 65 -2.83 -18.52 1.74
CA GLU A 65 -3.46 -19.18 0.59
C GLU A 65 -4.92 -19.53 0.88
N ALA A 66 -5.20 -20.16 2.01
CA ALA A 66 -6.56 -20.47 2.44
C ALA A 66 -7.42 -19.19 2.61
N ALA A 67 -6.88 -18.15 3.24
CA ALA A 67 -7.57 -16.86 3.40
C ALA A 67 -7.90 -16.22 2.04
N THR A 68 -6.96 -16.23 1.09
CA THR A 68 -7.14 -15.67 -0.25
C THR A 68 -8.24 -16.38 -1.05
N MET A 69 -8.34 -17.70 -0.91
CA MET A 69 -9.40 -18.49 -1.57
C MET A 69 -10.79 -18.13 -1.06
N LEU A 70 -10.93 -17.78 0.22
CA LEU A 70 -12.19 -17.48 0.87
C LEU A 70 -12.56 -15.98 0.77
N ALA A 71 -11.58 -15.09 0.88
CA ALA A 71 -11.76 -13.64 0.90
C ALA A 71 -11.43 -13.00 -0.47
N LYS A 72 -12.09 -13.43 -1.55
CA LYS A 72 -11.81 -12.98 -2.93
C LYS A 72 -11.91 -11.46 -3.18
N LYS A 73 -12.63 -10.75 -2.32
CA LYS A 73 -12.83 -9.28 -2.44
C LYS A 73 -11.94 -8.46 -1.51
N ASP A 74 -11.09 -9.10 -0.72
CA ASP A 74 -10.14 -8.45 0.16
C ASP A 74 -8.74 -8.57 -0.44
N PRO A 75 -8.05 -7.47 -0.76
CA PRO A 75 -6.68 -7.51 -1.28
C PRO A 75 -5.64 -7.92 -0.23
N GLU A 76 -5.95 -7.78 1.06
CA GLU A 76 -4.97 -7.89 2.13
C GLU A 76 -4.37 -9.30 2.29
N PRO A 77 -5.14 -10.41 2.26
CA PRO A 77 -4.57 -11.75 2.30
C PRO A 77 -3.60 -12.01 1.14
N ARG A 78 -3.99 -11.62 -0.09
CA ARG A 78 -3.13 -11.77 -1.27
C ARG A 78 -1.89 -10.90 -1.18
N PHE A 79 -2.00 -9.70 -0.62
CA PHE A 79 -0.87 -8.81 -0.39
C PHE A 79 0.16 -9.43 0.57
N TYR A 80 -0.29 -9.98 1.70
CA TYR A 80 0.60 -10.67 2.63
C TYR A 80 1.13 -11.99 2.07
N LEU A 81 0.37 -12.66 1.21
CA LEU A 81 0.86 -13.84 0.47
C LEU A 81 2.06 -13.46 -0.43
N GLY A 82 1.97 -12.37 -1.20
CA GLY A 82 3.08 -11.87 -2.00
C GLY A 82 4.29 -11.48 -1.15
N ARG A 83 4.07 -10.82 -0.01
CA ARG A 83 5.14 -10.50 0.96
C ARG A 83 5.80 -11.76 1.53
N THR A 84 5.01 -12.78 1.81
CA THR A 84 5.49 -14.07 2.32
C THR A 84 6.35 -14.79 1.28
N GLN A 85 5.92 -14.78 0.01
CA GLN A 85 6.72 -15.34 -1.09
C GLN A 85 8.07 -14.60 -1.23
N ALA A 86 8.04 -13.27 -1.16
CA ALA A 86 9.27 -12.46 -1.20
C ALA A 86 10.21 -12.71 0.00
N ALA A 87 9.65 -13.02 1.18
CA ALA A 87 10.41 -13.35 2.39
C ALA A 87 11.01 -14.77 2.33
N LEU A 88 10.38 -15.69 1.58
CA LEU A 88 10.88 -17.02 1.27
C LEU A 88 11.86 -17.05 0.08
N ASP A 89 12.24 -15.88 -0.44
CA ASP A 89 13.09 -15.70 -1.63
C ASP A 89 12.47 -16.23 -2.94
N ASN A 90 11.16 -16.46 -2.96
CA ASN A 90 10.39 -16.82 -4.14
C ASN A 90 9.98 -15.55 -4.92
N VAL A 91 11.00 -14.84 -5.44
CA VAL A 91 10.85 -13.46 -5.94
C VAL A 91 9.91 -13.39 -7.15
N ASP A 92 9.99 -14.36 -8.06
CA ASP A 92 9.11 -14.39 -9.25
C ASP A 92 7.64 -14.60 -8.86
N ALA A 93 7.35 -15.52 -7.94
CA ALA A 93 6.00 -15.73 -7.42
C ALA A 93 5.45 -14.48 -6.70
N ALA A 94 6.31 -13.73 -6.01
CA ALA A 94 5.91 -12.47 -5.40
C ALA A 94 5.56 -11.41 -6.44
N VAL A 95 6.33 -11.31 -7.55
CA VAL A 95 6.03 -10.42 -8.68
C VAL A 95 4.65 -10.74 -9.25
N ASP A 96 4.40 -12.00 -9.61
CA ASP A 96 3.13 -12.44 -10.20
C ASP A 96 1.94 -12.05 -9.32
N ILE A 97 2.05 -12.31 -8.00
CA ILE A 97 1.00 -11.97 -7.04
C ILE A 97 0.77 -10.45 -6.95
N PHE A 98 1.84 -9.64 -6.92
CA PHE A 98 1.70 -8.19 -6.85
C PHE A 98 1.24 -7.58 -8.17
N GLU A 99 1.62 -8.14 -9.33
CA GLU A 99 1.11 -7.71 -10.64
C GLU A 99 -0.40 -7.94 -10.74
N ASP A 100 -0.89 -9.11 -10.35
CA ASP A 100 -2.33 -9.39 -10.26
C ASP A 100 -3.03 -8.40 -9.31
N LEU A 101 -2.41 -8.10 -8.16
CA LEU A 101 -2.98 -7.16 -7.21
C LEU A 101 -3.15 -5.75 -7.77
N VAL A 102 -2.15 -5.22 -8.49
CA VAL A 102 -2.26 -3.85 -9.04
C VAL A 102 -3.25 -3.77 -10.22
N VAL A 103 -3.55 -4.89 -10.87
CA VAL A 103 -4.59 -5.00 -11.89
C VAL A 103 -5.99 -5.05 -11.25
N ASP A 104 -6.18 -5.94 -10.27
CA ASP A 104 -7.48 -6.16 -9.62
C ASP A 104 -7.86 -5.00 -8.69
N TRP A 105 -6.87 -4.37 -8.03
CA TRP A 105 -7.06 -3.25 -7.08
C TRP A 105 -6.14 -2.07 -7.41
N PRO A 106 -6.43 -1.29 -8.46
CA PRO A 106 -5.55 -0.20 -8.93
C PRO A 106 -5.32 0.93 -7.91
N ALA A 107 -6.16 1.04 -6.89
CA ALA A 107 -6.01 2.02 -5.80
C ALA A 107 -5.28 1.48 -4.57
N PHE A 108 -4.92 0.20 -4.54
CA PHE A 108 -4.23 -0.42 -3.41
C PHE A 108 -2.73 -0.12 -3.45
N ALA A 109 -2.37 1.06 -2.96
CA ALA A 109 -0.99 1.57 -3.00
C ALA A 109 0.08 0.60 -2.46
N PRO A 110 -0.12 -0.16 -1.36
CA PRO A 110 0.91 -1.06 -0.86
C PRO A 110 1.43 -2.06 -1.89
N ALA A 111 0.58 -2.59 -2.78
CA ALA A 111 1.01 -3.54 -3.81
C ALA A 111 2.03 -2.92 -4.77
N TYR A 112 1.83 -1.66 -5.19
CA TYR A 112 2.77 -0.96 -6.05
C TYR A 112 4.14 -0.76 -5.41
N TYR A 113 4.16 -0.43 -4.12
CA TYR A 113 5.41 -0.26 -3.38
C TYR A 113 6.22 -1.57 -3.35
N PHE A 114 5.59 -2.66 -2.90
CA PHE A 114 6.26 -3.96 -2.79
C PHE A 114 6.62 -4.55 -4.16
N LEU A 115 5.81 -4.31 -5.19
CA LEU A 115 6.15 -4.69 -6.55
C LEU A 115 7.40 -3.95 -7.04
N GLY A 116 7.49 -2.64 -6.77
CA GLY A 116 8.67 -1.84 -7.08
C GLY A 116 9.93 -2.34 -6.36
N GLU A 117 9.83 -2.65 -5.06
CA GLU A 117 10.94 -3.24 -4.30
C GLU A 117 11.35 -4.61 -4.86
N THR A 118 10.38 -5.45 -5.22
CA THR A 118 10.63 -6.80 -5.75
C THR A 118 11.33 -6.73 -7.11
N TYR A 119 10.90 -5.84 -8.01
CA TYR A 119 11.61 -5.60 -9.25
C TYR A 119 13.02 -5.01 -9.05
N GLY A 120 13.19 -4.19 -8.01
CA GLY A 120 14.51 -3.69 -7.61
C GLY A 120 15.46 -4.82 -7.21
N LYS A 121 15.00 -5.83 -6.46
CA LYS A 121 15.77 -7.03 -6.12
C LYS A 121 16.16 -7.84 -7.34
N LEU A 122 15.31 -7.89 -8.37
CA LEU A 122 15.60 -8.54 -9.66
C LEU A 122 16.54 -7.71 -10.56
N GLY A 123 16.97 -6.53 -10.14
CA GLY A 123 17.79 -5.62 -10.96
C GLY A 123 17.03 -4.95 -12.11
N LYS A 124 15.71 -5.14 -12.21
CA LYS A 124 14.84 -4.52 -13.23
C LYS A 124 14.48 -3.09 -12.81
N LEU A 125 15.49 -2.21 -12.78
CA LEU A 125 15.37 -0.86 -12.20
C LEU A 125 14.31 0.01 -12.89
N GLY A 126 14.10 -0.16 -14.19
CA GLY A 126 13.07 0.57 -14.93
C GLY A 126 11.66 0.25 -14.42
N ASP A 127 11.38 -1.04 -14.23
CA ASP A 127 10.12 -1.53 -13.68
C ASP A 127 9.95 -1.11 -12.22
N ALA A 128 11.01 -1.23 -11.43
CA ALA A 128 11.04 -0.77 -10.04
C ALA A 128 10.64 0.71 -9.93
N HIS A 129 11.25 1.57 -10.73
CA HIS A 129 10.92 2.99 -10.76
C HIS A 129 9.49 3.25 -11.24
N PHE A 130 9.00 2.49 -12.23
CA PHE A 130 7.63 2.63 -12.71
C PHE A 130 6.61 2.39 -11.58
N TYR A 131 6.72 1.26 -10.88
CA TYR A 131 5.78 0.92 -9.81
C TYR A 131 5.91 1.83 -8.59
N LEU A 132 7.12 2.25 -8.21
CA LEU A 132 7.30 3.26 -7.17
C LEU A 132 6.70 4.62 -7.58
N GLY A 133 6.84 5.02 -8.84
CA GLY A 133 6.18 6.22 -9.36
C GLY A 133 4.67 6.15 -9.24
N ARG A 134 4.07 5.00 -9.58
CA ARG A 134 2.64 4.75 -9.42
C ARG A 134 2.21 4.76 -7.95
N TYR A 135 2.99 4.16 -7.06
CA TYR A 135 2.76 4.22 -5.62
C TYR A 135 2.64 5.66 -5.11
N TYR A 136 3.62 6.50 -5.43
CA TYR A 136 3.62 7.90 -5.00
C TYR A 136 2.50 8.72 -5.65
N GLN A 137 2.14 8.41 -6.90
CA GLN A 137 1.00 9.05 -7.58
C GLN A 137 -0.33 8.75 -6.86
N ILE A 138 -0.58 7.49 -6.47
CA ILE A 138 -1.77 7.10 -5.70
C ILE A 138 -1.80 7.84 -4.35
N ARG A 139 -0.65 8.01 -3.71
CA ARG A 139 -0.51 8.75 -2.45
C ARG A 139 -0.55 10.27 -2.60
N LYS A 140 -0.67 10.78 -3.82
CA LYS A 140 -0.63 12.21 -4.16
C LYS A 140 0.67 12.91 -3.75
N ASP A 141 1.75 12.16 -3.62
CA ASP A 141 3.10 12.69 -3.46
C ASP A 141 3.71 12.94 -4.84
N ASN A 142 3.28 14.05 -5.45
CA ASN A 142 3.66 14.39 -6.82
C ASN A 142 5.17 14.59 -6.98
N LYS A 143 5.88 15.02 -5.94
CA LYS A 143 7.33 15.20 -6.00
C LYS A 143 8.06 13.88 -6.23
N ASN A 144 7.77 12.90 -5.39
CA ASN A 144 8.38 11.58 -5.50
C ASN A 144 7.85 10.81 -6.72
N ALA A 145 6.57 10.97 -7.08
CA ALA A 145 6.02 10.39 -8.30
C ALA A 145 6.79 10.85 -9.54
N VAL A 146 7.00 12.16 -9.71
CA VAL A 146 7.76 12.74 -10.84
C VAL A 146 9.19 12.19 -10.85
N PHE A 147 9.87 12.21 -9.70
CA PHE A 147 11.24 11.68 -9.60
C PHE A 147 11.35 10.25 -10.14
N HIS A 148 10.48 9.35 -9.68
CA HIS A 148 10.52 7.96 -10.10
C HIS A 148 10.10 7.78 -11.57
N LEU A 149 9.03 8.44 -12.03
CA LEU A 149 8.56 8.33 -13.42
C LEU A 149 9.59 8.89 -14.43
N GLU A 150 10.32 9.95 -14.10
CA GLU A 150 11.41 10.45 -14.95
C GLU A 150 12.58 9.46 -15.05
N LYS A 151 12.86 8.69 -13.99
CA LYS A 151 13.87 7.61 -14.04
C LYS A 151 13.47 6.49 -15.00
N VAL A 152 12.16 6.18 -15.13
CA VAL A 152 11.68 5.19 -16.11
C VAL A 152 12.08 5.59 -17.53
N LEU A 153 11.94 6.86 -17.91
CA LEU A 153 12.22 7.34 -19.27
C LEU A 153 13.68 7.16 -19.68
N ASN A 154 14.59 7.18 -18.69
CA ASN A 154 16.03 7.03 -18.89
C ASN A 154 16.55 5.61 -18.59
N SER A 155 15.64 4.65 -18.38
CA SER A 155 15.98 3.28 -18.04
C SER A 155 15.86 2.34 -19.24
N SER A 156 16.18 1.06 -19.01
CA SER A 156 15.94 -0.05 -19.94
C SER A 156 14.51 -0.60 -19.92
N ALA A 157 13.54 0.09 -19.28
CA ALA A 157 12.14 -0.31 -19.31
C ALA A 157 11.62 -0.36 -20.76
N ASP A 158 10.62 -1.20 -20.99
CA ASP A 158 9.97 -1.31 -22.29
C ASP A 158 9.25 -0.01 -22.72
N ASP A 159 8.92 0.09 -23.99
CA ASP A 159 8.32 1.30 -24.54
C ASP A 159 6.91 1.55 -23.99
N ALA A 160 6.15 0.49 -23.66
CA ALA A 160 4.82 0.63 -23.09
C ALA A 160 4.89 1.26 -21.69
N ARG A 161 5.82 0.84 -20.84
CA ARG A 161 6.03 1.45 -19.52
C ARG A 161 6.54 2.89 -19.61
N LYS A 162 7.42 3.18 -20.58
CA LYS A 162 7.87 4.57 -20.83
C LYS A 162 6.72 5.47 -21.29
N GLU A 163 5.82 4.96 -22.12
CA GLU A 163 4.64 5.72 -22.54
C GLU A 163 3.69 5.99 -21.36
N GLN A 164 3.37 4.96 -20.58
CA GLN A 164 2.56 5.14 -19.37
C GLN A 164 3.21 6.12 -18.36
N ALA A 165 4.53 6.14 -18.26
CA ALA A 165 5.24 7.10 -17.43
C ALA A 165 5.11 8.53 -17.97
N ARG A 166 5.19 8.74 -19.31
CA ARG A 166 4.93 10.05 -19.93
C ARG A 166 3.53 10.56 -19.67
N ASP A 167 2.53 9.69 -19.84
CA ASP A 167 1.12 10.03 -19.59
C ASP A 167 0.90 10.43 -18.13
N SER A 168 1.45 9.66 -17.21
CA SER A 168 1.37 9.95 -15.77
C SER A 168 2.04 11.29 -15.42
N LEU A 169 3.21 11.59 -15.99
CA LEU A 169 3.90 12.86 -15.82
C LEU A 169 3.10 14.04 -16.40
N ALA A 170 2.45 13.86 -17.54
CA ALA A 170 1.62 14.89 -18.14
C ALA A 170 0.41 15.23 -17.26
N VAL A 171 -0.25 14.22 -16.69
CA VAL A 171 -1.36 14.41 -15.74
C VAL A 171 -0.90 15.19 -14.50
N ILE A 172 0.19 14.76 -13.87
CA ILE A 172 0.72 15.42 -12.66
C ILE A 172 1.08 16.89 -12.94
N ARG A 173 1.76 17.17 -14.05
CA ARG A 173 2.13 18.55 -14.44
C ARG A 173 0.91 19.44 -14.70
N LYS A 174 -0.14 18.90 -15.32
CA LYS A 174 -1.40 19.59 -15.54
C LYS A 174 -2.10 19.95 -14.21
N GLU A 175 -2.14 19.02 -13.28
CA GLU A 175 -2.71 19.24 -11.95
C GLU A 175 -1.94 20.30 -11.17
N GLN A 176 -0.61 20.25 -11.20
CA GLN A 176 0.25 21.24 -10.54
C GLN A 176 0.05 22.65 -11.12
N ALA A 177 -0.03 22.76 -12.45
CA ALA A 177 -0.29 24.03 -13.12
C ALA A 177 -1.67 24.62 -12.79
N ALA A 178 -2.70 23.78 -12.65
CA ALA A 178 -4.03 24.20 -12.21
C ALA A 178 -4.02 24.76 -10.79
N VAL A 179 -3.39 24.03 -9.86
CA VAL A 179 -3.27 24.49 -8.45
C VAL A 179 -2.49 25.81 -8.35
N GLU A 180 -1.43 25.97 -9.14
CA GLU A 180 -0.66 27.23 -9.14
C GLU A 180 -1.46 28.42 -9.68
N LYS A 181 -2.26 28.18 -10.74
CA LYS A 181 -3.16 29.19 -11.29
C LYS A 181 -4.22 29.64 -10.28
N ASP A 182 -4.82 28.70 -9.55
CA ASP A 182 -5.82 28.99 -8.53
C ASP A 182 -5.21 29.76 -7.34
N LYS A 183 -3.99 29.44 -6.94
CA LYS A 183 -3.27 30.22 -5.91
C LYS A 183 -3.03 31.65 -6.34
N LYS A 184 -2.52 31.87 -7.56
CA LYS A 184 -2.27 33.22 -8.10
C LYS A 184 -3.57 34.06 -8.20
N SER A 185 -4.68 33.44 -8.61
CA SER A 185 -5.97 34.10 -8.68
C SER A 185 -6.51 34.47 -7.29
N SER A 186 -6.34 33.63 -6.29
CA SER A 186 -6.75 33.87 -4.91
C SER A 186 -5.90 34.96 -4.21
N GLU A 187 -4.59 35.00 -4.52
CA GLU A 187 -3.68 36.04 -4.02
C GLU A 187 -3.99 37.43 -4.63
N SER A 188 -4.30 37.48 -5.91
CA SER A 188 -4.67 38.71 -6.59
C SER A 188 -6.04 39.26 -6.16
N ALA A 189 -6.93 38.44 -5.61
CA ALA A 189 -8.25 38.82 -5.11
C ALA A 189 -8.24 39.33 -3.65
N LYS A 190 -7.11 39.29 -2.94
CA LYS A 190 -7.02 39.85 -1.58
C LYS A 190 -7.08 41.36 -1.64
N PRO A 191 -8.02 42.02 -0.93
CA PRO A 191 -8.10 43.49 -0.89
C PRO A 191 -6.80 44.06 -0.26
N ALA A 192 -6.30 45.14 -0.85
CA ALA A 192 -5.17 45.87 -0.32
C ALA A 192 -5.39 46.20 1.17
N PRO A 193 -4.37 46.13 2.04
CA PRO A 193 -4.52 46.48 3.44
C PRO A 193 -5.05 47.90 3.55
N SER A 194 -6.21 48.07 4.22
CA SER A 194 -6.83 49.37 4.41
C SER A 194 -5.81 50.31 5.06
N ARG A 195 -5.46 51.40 4.37
CA ARG A 195 -4.62 52.44 4.96
C ARG A 195 -5.37 53.00 6.16
N ASP A 196 -4.85 52.81 7.35
CA ASP A 196 -5.35 53.38 8.60
C ASP A 196 -5.35 54.92 8.47
N PRO A 197 -6.54 55.57 8.49
CA PRO A 197 -6.62 57.04 8.35
C PRO A 197 -6.04 57.83 9.54
N ARG A 198 -5.64 57.15 10.63
CA ARG A 198 -5.16 57.77 11.88
C ARG A 198 -3.66 58.15 11.88
N ARG A 199 -2.90 57.91 10.79
CA ARG A 199 -1.51 58.32 10.69
C ARG A 199 -1.27 59.74 10.12
N ARG A 200 -2.28 60.57 10.06
CA ARG A 200 -2.16 61.96 9.61
C ARG A 200 -2.60 62.94 10.69
N LEU A 201 -2.08 62.94 11.90
CA LEU A 201 -2.14 64.06 12.85
C LEU A 201 -0.96 63.90 13.83
N GLY A 202 0.11 64.58 13.52
CA GLY A 202 1.30 64.59 14.40
C GLY A 202 2.50 65.21 13.69
N GLY A 203 2.45 66.48 13.44
CA GLY A 203 3.59 67.29 13.03
C GLY A 203 3.26 68.73 13.36
#